data_7831259904ab9ce23550972528000c9e
#
_entry.id   7831259904ab9ce23550972528000c9e
#
_cell.length_a   1.000
_cell.length_b   1.000
_cell.length_c   1.000
_cell.angle_alpha   90.00
_cell.angle_beta   90.00
_cell.angle_gamma   90.00
#
_symmetry.space_group_name_H-M   'P 1'
#
loop_
_entity.id
_entity.type
_entity.pdbx_description
1 polymer ?
#
loop_
_entity_poly.entity_id
_entity_poly.type
_entity_poly.pdbx_seq_one_letter_code
_entity_poly.pdbx_strand_id
1 'polypeptide(L)'
;MITVVHLDGLNGINYHRLIVPLLRLREQGLDGLCFIQSLTELKDMDLDKVDNLLISRKLSVTNHKEFKKMLVEHNVRLILDNDDYWKLNRDNPAWGLYEVYYGPDIKKTIRIADVIWTPSKYLARQMGHLNPLADIRFVNNAVNLDEKQWNNQRKTSGKELRFGYLGAAAHINDLKLMSYKFTGKNLTCIKDLGYEEILDPNQTLKPKGIFEYGSYYKRIDVSLAPLSKNKFNRCKSDLKVTEAAMTKTAIIASDIDNYNGSIIHGETGLLCATADDWKEAIESMTKEKAKKLGRNLYDSLLYEPNHNLDSINKIRLKYLV
;
A
#
# COMPACT_ATOMS: atom_id res chain seq x y z
N MET A 1 14.19 7.58 23.78
CA MET A 1 14.08 6.22 23.17
C MET A 1 14.72 6.25 21.78
N ILE A 2 15.59 5.29 21.44
CA ILE A 2 16.23 5.20 20.11
C ILE A 2 15.56 4.10 19.32
N THR A 3 15.02 4.43 18.14
CA THR A 3 14.45 3.48 17.19
C THR A 3 15.29 3.44 15.92
N VAL A 4 15.88 2.30 15.65
CA VAL A 4 16.57 2.03 14.38
C VAL A 4 15.54 1.56 13.36
N VAL A 5 15.51 2.20 12.19
CA VAL A 5 14.57 1.92 11.11
C VAL A 5 15.31 1.35 9.91
N HIS A 6 15.16 0.08 9.65
CA HIS A 6 15.76 -0.57 8.48
C HIS A 6 14.85 -0.42 7.26
N LEU A 7 15.39 0.18 6.19
CA LEU A 7 14.75 0.35 4.89
C LEU A 7 15.49 -0.47 3.85
N ASP A 8 14.84 -1.48 3.29
CA ASP A 8 15.37 -2.31 2.19
C ASP A 8 15.32 -1.62 0.81
N GLY A 9 15.34 -0.29 0.79
CA GLY A 9 15.35 0.58 -0.38
C GLY A 9 14.21 1.60 -0.42
N LEU A 10 14.28 2.52 -1.39
CA LEU A 10 13.28 3.55 -1.65
C LEU A 10 12.19 3.00 -2.59
N ASN A 11 11.25 2.28 -2.04
CA ASN A 11 10.09 1.73 -2.75
C ASN A 11 8.77 2.30 -2.22
N GLY A 12 7.68 2.08 -2.95
CA GLY A 12 6.36 2.64 -2.58
C GLY A 12 5.87 2.21 -1.21
N ILE A 13 6.27 1.01 -0.74
CA ILE A 13 5.85 0.50 0.56
C ILE A 13 6.57 1.23 1.67
N ASN A 14 7.90 1.27 1.62
CA ASN A 14 8.68 1.99 2.61
C ASN A 14 8.29 3.48 2.65
N TYR A 15 7.99 4.06 1.49
CA TYR A 15 7.51 5.44 1.40
C TYR A 15 6.21 5.66 2.17
N HIS A 16 5.14 4.94 1.84
CA HIS A 16 3.82 5.16 2.47
C HIS A 16 3.75 4.69 3.91
N ARG A 17 4.49 3.62 4.25
CA ARG A 17 4.34 2.97 5.53
C ARG A 17 5.35 3.42 6.58
N LEU A 18 6.55 3.78 6.18
CA LEU A 18 7.62 4.14 7.11
C LEU A 18 8.12 5.57 6.88
N ILE A 19 8.59 5.93 5.68
CA ILE A 19 9.28 7.20 5.45
C ILE A 19 8.37 8.39 5.77
N VAL A 20 7.23 8.50 5.08
CA VAL A 20 6.29 9.61 5.28
C VAL A 20 5.78 9.69 6.72
N PRO A 21 5.28 8.59 7.33
CA PRO A 21 4.81 8.64 8.71
C PRO A 21 5.87 8.99 9.74
N LEU A 22 7.08 8.45 9.61
CA LEU A 22 8.15 8.69 10.60
C LEU A 22 8.77 10.07 10.46
N LEU A 23 8.92 10.59 9.23
CA LEU A 23 9.35 11.98 9.02
C LEU A 23 8.33 12.96 9.58
N ARG A 24 7.03 12.70 9.45
CA ARG A 24 5.99 13.51 10.08
C ARG A 24 6.09 13.49 11.60
N LEU A 25 6.37 12.34 12.22
CA LEU A 25 6.61 12.26 13.67
C LEU A 25 7.86 13.03 14.10
N ARG A 26 8.92 12.98 13.27
CA ARG A 26 10.13 13.77 13.53
C ARG A 26 9.85 15.27 13.50
N GLU A 27 9.06 15.75 12.53
CA GLU A 27 8.59 17.15 12.46
C GLU A 27 7.77 17.55 13.69
N GLN A 28 7.08 16.59 14.30
CA GLN A 28 6.30 16.78 15.53
C GLN A 28 7.11 16.61 16.81
N GLY A 29 8.43 16.46 16.72
CA GLY A 29 9.33 16.42 17.87
C GLY A 29 9.72 15.02 18.36
N LEU A 30 9.45 13.95 17.56
CA LEU A 30 9.98 12.62 17.87
C LEU A 30 11.48 12.56 17.52
N ASP A 31 12.32 12.60 18.53
CA ASP A 31 13.76 12.39 18.40
C ASP A 31 14.13 10.90 18.44
N GLY A 32 15.39 10.59 18.12
CA GLY A 32 15.92 9.23 18.25
C GLY A 32 15.58 8.27 17.11
N LEU A 33 15.12 8.75 15.93
CA LEU A 33 14.96 7.93 14.73
C LEU A 33 16.28 7.85 13.96
N CYS A 34 16.83 6.64 13.83
CA CYS A 34 18.03 6.33 13.06
C CYS A 34 17.68 5.42 11.87
N PHE A 35 17.83 5.91 10.63
CA PHE A 35 17.55 5.15 9.43
C PHE A 35 18.82 4.46 8.95
N ILE A 36 18.71 3.14 8.68
CA ILE A 36 19.78 2.31 8.11
C ILE A 36 19.28 1.63 6.82
N GLN A 37 20.21 1.35 5.90
CA GLN A 37 19.92 0.65 4.65
C GLN A 37 20.32 -0.83 4.69
N SER A 38 21.24 -1.19 5.59
CA SER A 38 21.69 -2.56 5.77
C SER A 38 21.64 -2.96 7.25
N LEU A 39 21.20 -4.19 7.53
CA LEU A 39 21.29 -4.77 8.87
C LEU A 39 22.74 -4.95 9.36
N THR A 40 23.73 -4.90 8.46
CA THR A 40 25.15 -4.94 8.86
C THR A 40 25.55 -3.71 9.65
N GLU A 41 24.91 -2.57 9.44
CA GLU A 41 25.13 -1.34 10.18
C GLU A 41 24.82 -1.48 11.69
N LEU A 42 23.97 -2.43 12.07
CA LEU A 42 23.69 -2.73 13.47
C LEU A 42 24.94 -3.22 14.24
N LYS A 43 25.93 -3.79 13.53
CA LYS A 43 27.18 -4.27 14.17
C LYS A 43 28.04 -3.14 14.70
N ASP A 44 27.89 -1.96 14.11
CA ASP A 44 28.67 -0.76 14.46
C ASP A 44 27.91 0.12 15.48
N MET A 45 26.70 -0.31 15.89
CA MET A 45 25.87 0.39 16.86
C MET A 45 26.00 -0.20 18.26
N ASP A 46 25.91 0.64 19.26
CA ASP A 46 25.76 0.24 20.67
C ASP A 46 24.28 -0.18 20.89
N LEU A 47 24.00 -1.48 20.78
CA LEU A 47 22.64 -2.01 20.88
C LEU A 47 22.01 -1.82 22.26
N ASP A 48 22.81 -1.63 23.31
CA ASP A 48 22.28 -1.34 24.67
C ASP A 48 21.60 0.03 24.74
N LYS A 49 21.84 0.89 23.74
CA LYS A 49 21.16 2.20 23.61
C LYS A 49 19.97 2.16 22.66
N VAL A 50 19.72 1.03 22.00
CA VAL A 50 18.64 0.89 21.02
C VAL A 50 17.42 0.27 21.70
N ASP A 51 16.28 0.94 21.67
CA ASP A 51 15.04 0.43 22.25
C ASP A 51 14.21 -0.37 21.25
N ASN A 52 14.22 0.04 19.99
CA ASN A 52 13.43 -0.62 18.93
C ASN A 52 14.23 -0.81 17.65
N LEU A 53 14.03 -1.96 17.01
CA LEU A 53 14.39 -2.18 15.61
C LEU A 53 13.07 -2.31 14.80
N LEU A 54 12.78 -1.31 13.97
CA LEU A 54 11.64 -1.29 13.08
C LEU A 54 12.06 -1.72 11.68
N ILE A 55 11.41 -2.73 11.14
CA ILE A 55 11.73 -3.30 9.84
C ILE A 55 10.51 -3.36 8.92
N SER A 56 10.75 -3.29 7.61
CA SER A 56 9.76 -3.44 6.57
C SER A 56 9.72 -4.89 6.07
N ARG A 57 8.56 -5.51 6.07
CA ARG A 57 8.20 -6.81 5.50
C ARG A 57 8.97 -8.01 6.03
N LYS A 58 10.29 -8.01 6.00
CA LYS A 58 11.10 -9.19 6.33
C LYS A 58 12.50 -8.84 6.80
N LEU A 59 13.05 -9.72 7.59
CA LEU A 59 14.48 -9.78 7.87
C LEU A 59 15.17 -10.69 6.87
N SER A 60 16.22 -10.20 6.24
CA SER A 60 17.11 -10.99 5.39
C SER A 60 18.34 -11.41 6.19
N VAL A 61 18.13 -12.37 7.12
CA VAL A 61 19.19 -12.92 7.99
C VAL A 61 19.24 -14.44 7.88
N THR A 62 20.42 -15.01 8.06
CA THR A 62 20.64 -16.46 7.95
C THR A 62 19.89 -17.23 9.04
N ASN A 63 19.97 -16.75 10.28
CA ASN A 63 19.34 -17.40 11.43
C ASN A 63 18.47 -16.41 12.23
N HIS A 64 17.16 -16.45 12.00
CA HIS A 64 16.19 -15.59 12.67
C HIS A 64 16.12 -15.83 14.19
N LYS A 65 16.38 -17.04 14.67
CA LYS A 65 16.34 -17.34 16.12
C LYS A 65 17.54 -16.73 16.84
N GLU A 66 18.73 -16.84 16.27
CA GLU A 66 19.93 -16.20 16.83
C GLU A 66 19.83 -14.69 16.77
N PHE A 67 19.30 -14.15 15.68
CA PHE A 67 19.05 -12.73 15.57
C PHE A 67 18.08 -12.23 16.65
N LYS A 68 16.98 -12.97 16.90
CA LYS A 68 16.05 -12.64 17.98
C LYS A 68 16.71 -12.74 19.36
N LYS A 69 17.55 -13.77 19.60
CA LYS A 69 18.28 -13.91 20.85
C LYS A 69 19.17 -12.70 21.13
N MET A 70 19.92 -12.25 20.14
CA MET A 70 20.73 -11.03 20.20
C MET A 70 19.87 -9.80 20.59
N LEU A 71 18.72 -9.59 19.92
CA LEU A 71 17.85 -8.46 20.27
C LEU A 71 17.34 -8.53 21.70
N VAL A 72 17.01 -9.73 22.20
CA VAL A 72 16.56 -9.95 23.58
C VAL A 72 17.68 -9.69 24.59
N GLU A 73 18.91 -10.10 24.30
CA GLU A 73 20.09 -9.88 25.15
C GLU A 73 20.36 -8.36 25.36
N HIS A 74 20.02 -7.53 24.38
CA HIS A 74 20.15 -6.07 24.43
C HIS A 74 18.82 -5.35 24.73
N ASN A 75 17.75 -6.07 25.10
CA ASN A 75 16.41 -5.52 25.33
C ASN A 75 15.82 -4.74 24.15
N VAL A 76 16.22 -5.04 22.91
CA VAL A 76 15.73 -4.40 21.69
C VAL A 76 14.41 -5.05 21.26
N ARG A 77 13.35 -4.26 21.16
CA ARG A 77 12.04 -4.69 20.65
C ARG A 77 12.05 -4.74 19.13
N LEU A 78 11.61 -5.86 18.56
CA LEU A 78 11.46 -6.01 17.11
C LEU A 78 10.05 -5.60 16.67
N ILE A 79 9.95 -4.52 15.93
CA ILE A 79 8.71 -4.03 15.31
C ILE A 79 8.75 -4.37 13.82
N LEU A 80 7.76 -5.14 13.37
CA LEU A 80 7.59 -5.48 11.95
C LEU A 80 6.44 -4.67 11.34
N ASP A 81 6.71 -3.89 10.31
CA ASP A 81 5.67 -3.33 9.45
C ASP A 81 5.49 -4.22 8.22
N ASN A 82 4.32 -4.86 8.07
CA ASN A 82 4.08 -5.78 6.96
C ASN A 82 2.70 -5.57 6.32
N ASP A 83 2.71 -5.34 5.00
CA ASP A 83 1.54 -5.09 4.16
C ASP A 83 1.23 -6.24 3.18
N ASP A 84 2.07 -7.28 3.14
CA ASP A 84 1.92 -8.36 2.17
C ASP A 84 1.75 -9.74 2.82
N TYR A 85 0.91 -10.56 2.16
CA TYR A 85 0.83 -11.98 2.47
C TYR A 85 2.05 -12.72 1.89
N TRP A 86 2.55 -13.70 2.60
CA TRP A 86 3.78 -14.43 2.28
C TRP A 86 3.64 -15.53 1.23
N LYS A 87 2.49 -15.62 0.56
CA LYS A 87 2.24 -16.66 -0.44
C LYS A 87 1.42 -16.09 -1.60
N LEU A 88 1.89 -16.31 -2.82
CA LEU A 88 1.19 -15.99 -4.05
C LEU A 88 0.49 -17.22 -4.63
N ASN A 89 -0.49 -17.00 -5.49
CA ASN A 89 -1.05 -18.05 -6.32
C ASN A 89 -0.02 -18.48 -7.37
N ARG A 90 -0.08 -19.74 -7.81
CA ARG A 90 0.90 -20.30 -8.76
C ARG A 90 0.89 -19.63 -10.14
N ASP A 91 -0.25 -19.06 -10.53
CA ASP A 91 -0.42 -18.30 -11.78
C ASP A 91 0.13 -16.86 -11.72
N ASN A 92 0.56 -16.41 -10.55
CA ASN A 92 1.16 -15.08 -10.41
C ASN A 92 2.60 -15.10 -10.96
N PRO A 93 2.99 -14.12 -11.81
CA PRO A 93 4.35 -14.06 -12.37
C PRO A 93 5.48 -14.06 -11.32
N ALA A 94 5.22 -13.51 -10.14
CA ALA A 94 6.18 -13.45 -9.04
C ALA A 94 6.15 -14.69 -8.11
N TRP A 95 5.33 -15.72 -8.42
CA TRP A 95 5.12 -16.87 -7.52
C TRP A 95 6.43 -17.55 -7.12
N GLY A 96 7.29 -17.87 -8.09
CA GLY A 96 8.55 -18.59 -7.82
C GLY A 96 9.48 -17.82 -6.86
N LEU A 97 9.58 -16.50 -7.05
CA LEU A 97 10.37 -15.64 -6.18
C LEU A 97 9.80 -15.58 -4.76
N TYR A 98 8.47 -15.53 -4.63
CA TYR A 98 7.81 -15.54 -3.33
C TYR A 98 7.92 -16.88 -2.62
N GLU A 99 7.76 -17.99 -3.33
CA GLU A 99 7.79 -19.35 -2.73
C GLU A 99 9.19 -19.68 -2.19
N VAL A 100 10.25 -19.27 -2.89
CA VAL A 100 11.63 -19.66 -2.54
C VAL A 100 12.30 -18.65 -1.60
N TYR A 101 12.11 -17.34 -1.84
CA TYR A 101 12.88 -16.31 -1.15
C TYR A 101 12.05 -15.46 -0.19
N TYR A 102 11.00 -14.79 -0.69
CA TYR A 102 10.31 -13.80 0.13
C TYR A 102 9.40 -14.44 1.20
N GLY A 103 8.59 -15.40 0.82
CA GLY A 103 7.59 -15.98 1.70
C GLY A 103 8.15 -16.67 2.95
N PRO A 104 9.21 -17.49 2.82
CA PRO A 104 9.87 -18.10 3.98
C PRO A 104 10.40 -17.06 4.96
N ASP A 105 11.07 -16.01 4.49
CA ASP A 105 11.65 -14.99 5.36
C ASP A 105 10.58 -14.11 6.02
N ILE A 106 9.52 -13.74 5.29
CA ILE A 106 8.36 -13.05 5.87
C ILE A 106 7.78 -13.87 7.03
N LYS A 107 7.53 -15.18 6.83
CA LYS A 107 7.00 -16.06 7.88
C LYS A 107 7.91 -16.18 9.09
N LYS A 108 9.23 -16.32 8.87
CA LYS A 108 10.21 -16.38 9.96
C LYS A 108 10.24 -15.08 10.73
N THR A 109 10.20 -13.95 10.04
CA THR A 109 10.20 -12.62 10.67
C THR A 109 8.93 -12.39 11.50
N ILE A 110 7.75 -12.74 10.97
CA ILE A 110 6.48 -12.66 11.73
C ILE A 110 6.58 -13.44 13.03
N ARG A 111 7.18 -14.67 13.02
CA ARG A 111 7.26 -15.54 14.20
C ARG A 111 8.13 -14.99 15.33
N ILE A 112 9.05 -14.07 15.04
CA ILE A 112 9.99 -13.52 16.03
C ILE A 112 9.69 -12.04 16.37
N ALA A 113 8.77 -11.39 15.68
CA ALA A 113 8.40 -10.01 15.95
C ALA A 113 7.64 -9.88 17.28
N ASP A 114 7.95 -8.82 18.03
CA ASP A 114 7.23 -8.48 19.27
C ASP A 114 5.98 -7.67 18.98
N VAL A 115 6.08 -6.75 18.01
CA VAL A 115 4.99 -5.90 17.55
C VAL A 115 4.88 -6.03 16.03
N ILE A 116 3.66 -6.07 15.52
CA ILE A 116 3.40 -6.11 14.08
C ILE A 116 2.41 -5.01 13.70
N TRP A 117 2.79 -4.16 12.77
CA TRP A 117 1.91 -3.19 12.13
C TRP A 117 1.48 -3.68 10.76
N THR A 118 0.20 -3.59 10.46
CA THR A 118 -0.34 -4.03 9.17
C THR A 118 -1.55 -3.19 8.75
N PRO A 119 -1.70 -2.89 7.44
CA PRO A 119 -2.82 -2.09 6.93
C PRO A 119 -4.07 -2.92 6.61
N SER A 120 -4.08 -4.22 6.93
CA SER A 120 -5.19 -5.10 6.60
C SER A 120 -5.62 -5.92 7.82
N LYS A 121 -6.90 -5.77 8.20
CA LYS A 121 -7.49 -6.59 9.29
C LYS A 121 -7.49 -8.09 8.96
N TYR A 122 -7.62 -8.44 7.68
CA TYR A 122 -7.53 -9.83 7.25
C TYR A 122 -6.10 -10.36 7.39
N LEU A 123 -5.09 -9.58 6.97
CA LEU A 123 -3.67 -9.94 7.13
C LEU A 123 -3.30 -10.05 8.61
N ALA A 124 -3.76 -9.13 9.47
CA ALA A 124 -3.55 -9.20 10.92
C ALA A 124 -3.98 -10.54 11.50
N ARG A 125 -5.17 -11.04 11.12
CA ARG A 125 -5.65 -12.37 11.54
C ARG A 125 -4.74 -13.49 11.05
N GLN A 126 -4.25 -13.42 9.80
CA GLN A 126 -3.34 -14.42 9.26
C GLN A 126 -1.99 -14.44 9.99
N MET A 127 -1.48 -13.27 10.37
CA MET A 127 -0.23 -13.16 11.16
C MET A 127 -0.40 -13.65 12.58
N GLY A 128 -1.55 -13.39 13.21
CA GLY A 128 -1.89 -13.92 14.55
C GLY A 128 -1.88 -15.44 14.63
N HIS A 129 -2.21 -16.15 13.54
CA HIS A 129 -2.06 -17.61 13.48
C HIS A 129 -0.58 -18.05 13.43
N LEU A 130 0.34 -17.22 12.92
CA LEU A 130 1.78 -17.52 12.88
C LEU A 130 2.51 -17.13 14.16
N ASN A 131 2.07 -16.05 14.78
CA ASN A 131 2.64 -15.51 16.02
C ASN A 131 1.52 -14.99 16.93
N PRO A 132 0.91 -15.85 17.75
CA PRO A 132 -0.16 -15.44 18.67
C PRO A 132 0.32 -14.59 19.84
N LEU A 133 1.64 -14.47 20.05
CA LEU A 133 2.23 -13.68 21.13
C LEU A 133 2.55 -12.25 20.70
N ALA A 134 2.59 -11.95 19.40
CA ALA A 134 2.88 -10.62 18.92
C ALA A 134 1.72 -9.65 19.21
N ASP A 135 2.07 -8.42 19.57
CA ASP A 135 1.10 -7.33 19.62
C ASP A 135 0.82 -6.81 18.21
N ILE A 136 -0.29 -7.27 17.60
CA ILE A 136 -0.63 -6.95 16.20
C ILE A 136 -1.59 -5.78 16.16
N ARG A 137 -1.18 -4.71 15.44
CA ARG A 137 -1.94 -3.48 15.30
C ARG A 137 -2.36 -3.23 13.85
N PHE A 138 -3.62 -2.88 13.69
CA PHE A 138 -4.10 -2.31 12.44
C PHE A 138 -3.57 -0.87 12.33
N VAL A 139 -2.67 -0.66 11.38
CA VAL A 139 -2.06 0.62 11.06
C VAL A 139 -2.25 0.85 9.58
N ASN A 140 -3.28 1.59 9.21
CA ASN A 140 -3.63 1.81 7.81
C ASN A 140 -2.58 2.63 7.07
N ASN A 141 -2.68 2.65 5.73
CA ASN A 141 -1.92 3.60 4.94
C ASN A 141 -2.52 4.99 5.13
N ALA A 142 -1.63 5.94 5.42
CA ALA A 142 -1.98 7.34 5.43
C ALA A 142 -1.17 8.07 4.37
N VAL A 143 -1.71 9.14 3.87
CA VAL A 143 -1.01 9.97 2.91
C VAL A 143 -0.91 11.38 3.46
N ASN A 144 0.27 11.95 3.38
CA ASN A 144 0.48 13.32 3.78
C ASN A 144 -0.05 14.25 2.69
N LEU A 145 -1.12 14.98 3.01
CA LEU A 145 -1.75 15.92 2.09
C LEU A 145 -0.91 17.17 1.84
N ASP A 146 0.04 17.48 2.70
CA ASP A 146 0.95 18.61 2.53
C ASP A 146 2.00 18.34 1.44
N GLU A 147 2.15 17.08 1.01
CA GLU A 147 3.04 16.74 -0.09
C GLU A 147 2.54 17.24 -1.44
N LYS A 148 3.41 17.97 -2.14
CA LYS A 148 3.11 18.57 -3.46
C LYS A 148 2.62 17.57 -4.51
N GLN A 149 3.05 16.32 -4.45
CA GLN A 149 2.59 15.31 -5.39
C GLN A 149 1.11 14.95 -5.22
N TRP A 150 0.52 15.15 -4.05
CA TRP A 150 -0.88 14.81 -3.75
C TRP A 150 -1.80 16.02 -3.72
N ASN A 151 -1.36 17.15 -3.17
CA ASN A 151 -2.21 18.31 -2.95
C ASN A 151 -2.35 19.24 -4.17
N ASN A 152 -1.40 19.22 -5.09
CA ASN A 152 -1.39 20.15 -6.25
C ASN A 152 -1.84 19.47 -7.55
N GLN A 153 -2.97 18.74 -7.50
CA GLN A 153 -3.46 17.94 -8.60
C GLN A 153 -4.49 18.70 -9.46
N ARG A 154 -4.03 19.71 -10.21
CA ARG A 154 -4.86 20.23 -11.31
C ARG A 154 -4.90 19.18 -12.42
N LYS A 155 -6.09 18.60 -12.64
CA LYS A 155 -6.34 17.72 -13.78
C LYS A 155 -6.04 18.45 -15.08
N THR A 156 -5.41 17.78 -16.03
CA THR A 156 -5.28 18.33 -17.38
C THR A 156 -6.67 18.59 -17.95
N SER A 157 -6.87 19.77 -18.55
CA SER A 157 -8.14 20.11 -19.18
C SER A 157 -8.41 19.18 -20.37
N GLY A 158 -9.66 18.79 -20.56
CA GLY A 158 -10.10 17.94 -21.67
C GLY A 158 -11.59 17.65 -21.53
N LYS A 159 -12.30 17.52 -22.67
CA LYS A 159 -13.75 17.20 -22.67
C LYS A 159 -14.01 15.71 -22.41
N GLU A 160 -13.08 14.84 -22.79
CA GLU A 160 -13.24 13.40 -22.74
C GLU A 160 -12.93 12.83 -21.36
N LEU A 161 -13.64 11.78 -20.98
CA LEU A 161 -13.43 11.04 -19.75
C LEU A 161 -12.20 10.13 -19.91
N ARG A 162 -11.31 10.14 -18.90
CA ARG A 162 -10.04 9.39 -18.92
C ARG A 162 -10.02 8.38 -17.79
N PHE A 163 -9.91 7.12 -18.16
CA PHE A 163 -9.66 6.02 -17.24
C PHE A 163 -8.16 5.82 -17.05
N GLY A 164 -7.75 5.25 -15.93
CA GLY A 164 -6.37 4.89 -15.69
C GLY A 164 -6.21 3.64 -14.84
N TYR A 165 -5.28 2.79 -15.26
CA TYR A 165 -4.78 1.70 -14.44
C TYR A 165 -3.34 2.00 -14.03
N LEU A 166 -3.14 2.18 -12.71
CA LEU A 166 -1.86 2.56 -12.12
C LEU A 166 -1.34 1.46 -11.17
N GLY A 167 -1.58 0.19 -11.51
CA GLY A 167 -1.17 -0.98 -10.73
C GLY A 167 0.25 -1.46 -11.03
N ALA A 168 0.76 -2.35 -10.19
CA ALA A 168 2.02 -3.04 -10.41
C ALA A 168 1.84 -4.27 -11.32
N ALA A 169 2.91 -4.71 -12.00
CA ALA A 169 2.90 -5.89 -12.88
C ALA A 169 2.44 -7.19 -12.17
N ALA A 170 2.65 -7.31 -10.86
CA ALA A 170 2.18 -8.45 -10.08
C ALA A 170 0.65 -8.66 -10.08
N HIS A 171 -0.12 -7.65 -10.52
CA HIS A 171 -1.58 -7.69 -10.61
C HIS A 171 -2.10 -7.92 -12.04
N ILE A 172 -1.25 -8.35 -12.96
CA ILE A 172 -1.64 -8.55 -14.37
C ILE A 172 -2.83 -9.52 -14.53
N ASN A 173 -2.89 -10.57 -13.71
CA ASN A 173 -4.00 -11.53 -13.76
C ASN A 173 -5.32 -10.96 -13.21
N ASP A 174 -5.25 -9.95 -12.34
CA ASP A 174 -6.44 -9.30 -11.80
C ASP A 174 -7.16 -8.47 -12.86
N LEU A 175 -6.47 -8.01 -13.92
CA LEU A 175 -7.05 -7.26 -15.03
C LEU A 175 -8.08 -8.05 -15.83
N LYS A 176 -7.93 -9.39 -15.86
CA LYS A 176 -8.85 -10.29 -16.56
C LYS A 176 -10.26 -10.27 -15.97
N LEU A 177 -10.41 -9.84 -14.70
CA LEU A 177 -11.72 -9.69 -14.05
C LEU A 177 -12.62 -8.67 -14.74
N MET A 178 -12.02 -7.62 -15.28
CA MET A 178 -12.80 -6.57 -15.94
C MET A 178 -13.43 -7.10 -17.25
N SER A 179 -12.76 -8.03 -17.94
CA SER A 179 -13.21 -8.63 -19.23
C SER A 179 -13.73 -7.56 -20.23
N TYR A 180 -13.14 -6.36 -20.18
CA TYR A 180 -13.61 -5.18 -20.90
C TYR A 180 -12.53 -4.64 -21.83
N LYS A 181 -12.92 -4.37 -23.08
CA LYS A 181 -12.06 -3.70 -24.06
C LYS A 181 -12.38 -2.21 -24.08
N PHE A 182 -11.37 -1.38 -23.85
CA PHE A 182 -11.52 0.09 -23.80
C PHE A 182 -11.57 0.75 -25.18
N THR A 183 -11.98 0.02 -26.22
CA THR A 183 -12.11 0.54 -27.60
C THR A 183 -12.99 1.82 -27.59
N GLY A 184 -12.46 2.91 -28.11
CA GLY A 184 -13.14 4.20 -28.14
C GLY A 184 -13.20 4.96 -26.80
N LYS A 185 -12.55 4.47 -25.76
CA LYS A 185 -12.38 5.16 -24.46
C LYS A 185 -10.93 5.50 -24.21
N ASN A 186 -10.69 6.61 -23.51
CA ASN A 186 -9.33 7.02 -23.13
C ASN A 186 -8.86 6.24 -21.91
N LEU A 187 -7.97 5.27 -22.13
CA LEU A 187 -7.30 4.52 -21.08
C LEU A 187 -5.81 4.86 -21.03
N THR A 188 -5.34 5.20 -19.85
CA THR A 188 -3.94 5.52 -19.54
C THR A 188 -3.36 4.45 -18.62
N CYS A 189 -2.16 3.96 -18.94
CA CYS A 189 -1.41 3.00 -18.11
C CYS A 189 0.04 3.44 -17.93
N ILE A 190 0.74 2.88 -16.94
CA ILE A 190 2.19 3.02 -16.81
C ILE A 190 2.83 2.06 -17.82
N LYS A 191 3.83 2.56 -18.58
CA LYS A 191 4.52 1.81 -19.63
C LYS A 191 5.42 0.71 -19.05
N ASP A 192 5.65 -0.35 -19.85
CA ASP A 192 6.62 -1.42 -19.61
C ASP A 192 6.33 -2.29 -18.35
N LEU A 193 5.06 -2.44 -17.98
CA LEU A 193 4.63 -3.30 -16.89
C LEU A 193 3.91 -4.59 -17.35
N GLY A 194 3.83 -4.83 -18.67
CA GLY A 194 3.36 -6.09 -19.27
C GLY A 194 1.85 -6.26 -19.32
N TYR A 195 1.04 -5.26 -19.00
CA TYR A 195 -0.43 -5.33 -19.09
C TYR A 195 -1.00 -4.58 -20.30
N GLU A 196 -0.15 -3.99 -21.11
CA GLU A 196 -0.53 -3.26 -22.31
C GLU A 196 -1.31 -4.14 -23.29
N GLU A 197 -0.91 -5.40 -23.47
CA GLU A 197 -1.57 -6.37 -24.34
C GLU A 197 -2.98 -6.77 -23.86
N ILE A 198 -3.23 -6.68 -22.53
CA ILE A 198 -4.52 -7.03 -21.94
C ILE A 198 -5.50 -5.87 -22.04
N LEU A 199 -5.02 -4.65 -21.75
CA LEU A 199 -5.83 -3.45 -21.61
C LEU A 199 -5.94 -2.64 -22.91
N ASP A 200 -4.99 -2.79 -23.84
CA ASP A 200 -4.87 -2.00 -25.07
C ASP A 200 -5.05 -0.49 -24.81
N PRO A 201 -4.16 0.11 -23.97
CA PRO A 201 -4.30 1.51 -23.61
C PRO A 201 -3.95 2.42 -24.78
N ASN A 202 -4.73 3.47 -24.99
CA ASN A 202 -4.42 4.47 -26.00
C ASN A 202 -3.38 5.50 -25.54
N GLN A 203 -3.01 5.49 -24.25
CA GLN A 203 -1.93 6.31 -23.70
C GLN A 203 -1.10 5.52 -22.67
N THR A 204 0.22 5.56 -22.83
CA THR A 204 1.16 5.05 -21.83
C THR A 204 2.00 6.17 -21.23
N LEU A 205 2.33 6.06 -19.94
CA LEU A 205 3.15 7.02 -19.21
C LEU A 205 4.45 6.37 -18.76
N LYS A 206 5.56 7.09 -18.88
CA LYS A 206 6.85 6.59 -18.39
C LYS A 206 6.81 6.30 -16.89
N PRO A 207 7.50 5.26 -16.40
CA PRO A 207 7.67 5.01 -14.97
C PRO A 207 8.24 6.23 -14.26
N LYS A 208 7.76 6.50 -13.05
CA LYS A 208 8.18 7.61 -12.20
C LYS A 208 8.61 7.10 -10.84
N GLY A 209 9.49 7.86 -10.20
CA GLY A 209 9.88 7.62 -8.82
C GLY A 209 8.73 7.85 -7.84
N ILE A 210 8.91 7.34 -6.62
CA ILE A 210 7.89 7.37 -5.56
C ILE A 210 7.46 8.78 -5.16
N PHE A 211 8.33 9.79 -5.29
CA PHE A 211 8.04 11.18 -4.97
C PHE A 211 7.27 11.94 -6.07
N GLU A 212 7.07 11.30 -7.22
CA GLU A 212 6.34 11.86 -8.36
C GLU A 212 5.11 11.03 -8.76
N TYR A 213 4.90 9.88 -8.10
CA TYR A 213 3.86 8.92 -8.45
C TYR A 213 2.47 9.56 -8.48
N GLY A 214 2.15 10.43 -7.52
CA GLY A 214 0.88 11.16 -7.47
C GLY A 214 0.58 11.96 -8.74
N SER A 215 1.60 12.34 -9.52
CA SER A 215 1.42 13.10 -10.76
C SER A 215 0.72 12.32 -11.89
N TYR A 216 0.67 10.97 -11.81
CA TYR A 216 -0.12 10.17 -12.76
C TYR A 216 -1.61 10.48 -12.69
N TYR A 217 -2.11 10.78 -11.49
CA TYR A 217 -3.52 11.11 -11.26
C TYR A 217 -3.98 12.40 -11.96
N LYS A 218 -3.04 13.27 -12.41
CA LYS A 218 -3.39 14.42 -13.26
C LYS A 218 -3.94 14.03 -14.63
N ARG A 219 -3.57 12.82 -15.09
CA ARG A 219 -3.88 12.33 -16.43
C ARG A 219 -5.17 11.53 -16.49
N ILE A 220 -5.78 11.19 -15.36
CA ILE A 220 -6.96 10.35 -15.26
C ILE A 220 -8.08 11.02 -14.47
N ASP A 221 -9.31 10.67 -14.78
CA ASP A 221 -10.51 11.09 -14.07
C ASP A 221 -11.10 9.94 -13.24
N VAL A 222 -10.83 8.69 -13.66
CA VAL A 222 -11.29 7.45 -13.03
C VAL A 222 -10.11 6.50 -12.87
N SER A 223 -9.86 6.04 -11.65
CA SER A 223 -8.87 5.01 -11.32
C SER A 223 -9.53 3.63 -11.33
N LEU A 224 -8.89 2.66 -11.97
CA LEU A 224 -9.33 1.27 -12.00
C LEU A 224 -8.50 0.46 -11.00
N ALA A 225 -9.17 -0.28 -10.11
CA ALA A 225 -8.54 -1.08 -9.06
C ALA A 225 -9.09 -2.52 -9.01
N PRO A 226 -8.89 -3.32 -10.08
CA PRO A 226 -9.29 -4.72 -10.08
C PRO A 226 -8.40 -5.56 -9.18
N LEU A 227 -9.01 -6.40 -8.32
CA LEU A 227 -8.36 -7.41 -7.51
C LEU A 227 -9.22 -8.67 -7.47
N SER A 228 -8.68 -9.82 -7.83
CA SER A 228 -9.38 -11.12 -7.73
C SER A 228 -9.55 -11.54 -6.27
N LYS A 229 -10.66 -12.24 -5.97
CA LYS A 229 -10.96 -12.75 -4.62
C LYS A 229 -10.08 -13.94 -4.26
N ASN A 230 -8.81 -13.70 -4.02
CA ASN A 230 -7.86 -14.69 -3.52
C ASN A 230 -7.25 -14.24 -2.18
N LYS A 231 -6.58 -15.16 -1.50
CA LYS A 231 -6.03 -14.91 -0.16
C LYS A 231 -5.00 -13.79 -0.14
N PHE A 232 -4.14 -13.71 -1.17
CA PHE A 232 -3.13 -12.66 -1.29
C PHE A 232 -3.79 -11.29 -1.41
N ASN A 233 -4.73 -11.14 -2.33
CA ASN A 233 -5.42 -9.87 -2.56
C ASN A 233 -6.28 -9.41 -1.38
N ARG A 234 -6.92 -10.37 -0.66
CA ARG A 234 -7.64 -10.05 0.60
C ARG A 234 -6.74 -9.51 1.71
N CYS A 235 -5.44 -9.77 1.63
CA CYS A 235 -4.46 -9.24 2.56
C CYS A 235 -3.95 -7.83 2.20
N LYS A 236 -4.24 -7.33 0.99
CA LYS A 236 -3.82 -5.99 0.55
C LYS A 236 -4.48 -4.87 1.35
N SER A 237 -3.88 -3.70 1.30
CA SER A 237 -4.45 -2.46 1.82
C SER A 237 -5.36 -1.79 0.80
N ASP A 238 -6.03 -0.74 1.23
CA ASP A 238 -6.84 0.15 0.40
C ASP A 238 -6.06 1.33 -0.21
N LEU A 239 -4.74 1.22 -0.35
CA LEU A 239 -3.88 2.31 -0.81
C LEU A 239 -4.36 2.94 -2.13
N LYS A 240 -4.87 2.14 -3.08
CA LYS A 240 -5.42 2.67 -4.34
C LYS A 240 -6.65 3.56 -4.13
N VAL A 241 -7.46 3.24 -3.14
CA VAL A 241 -8.62 4.07 -2.76
C VAL A 241 -8.13 5.38 -2.13
N THR A 242 -7.15 5.30 -1.24
CA THR A 242 -6.56 6.47 -0.57
C THR A 242 -5.87 7.42 -1.57
N GLU A 243 -5.08 6.89 -2.51
CA GLU A 243 -4.45 7.66 -3.58
C GLU A 243 -5.48 8.36 -4.48
N ALA A 244 -6.55 7.65 -4.86
CA ALA A 244 -7.64 8.23 -5.65
C ALA A 244 -8.38 9.33 -4.88
N ALA A 245 -8.65 9.11 -3.59
CA ALA A 245 -9.29 10.08 -2.71
C ALA A 245 -8.52 11.40 -2.68
N MET A 246 -7.23 11.37 -2.35
CA MET A 246 -6.43 12.59 -2.23
C MET A 246 -6.36 13.43 -3.48
N THR A 247 -6.45 12.79 -4.63
CA THR A 247 -6.42 13.45 -5.92
C THR A 247 -7.80 13.77 -6.48
N LYS A 248 -8.87 13.54 -5.68
CA LYS A 248 -10.27 13.71 -6.08
C LYS A 248 -10.59 12.98 -7.39
N THR A 249 -9.99 11.79 -7.56
CA THR A 249 -10.18 10.90 -8.70
C THR A 249 -11.26 9.88 -8.34
N ALA A 250 -12.24 9.66 -9.22
CA ALA A 250 -13.20 8.58 -9.00
C ALA A 250 -12.49 7.23 -9.00
N ILE A 251 -13.08 6.25 -8.32
CA ILE A 251 -12.56 4.89 -8.30
C ILE A 251 -13.63 3.89 -8.71
N ILE A 252 -13.24 2.93 -9.57
CA ILE A 252 -13.97 1.71 -9.83
C ILE A 252 -13.08 0.57 -9.34
N ALA A 253 -13.55 -0.21 -8.38
CA ALA A 253 -12.75 -1.21 -7.69
C ALA A 253 -13.49 -2.54 -7.57
N SER A 254 -12.76 -3.63 -7.37
CA SER A 254 -13.38 -4.92 -7.04
C SER A 254 -14.11 -4.86 -5.71
N ASP A 255 -15.24 -5.55 -5.62
CA ASP A 255 -15.97 -5.78 -4.37
C ASP A 255 -15.20 -6.81 -3.51
N ILE A 256 -14.26 -6.31 -2.71
CA ILE A 256 -13.33 -7.10 -1.89
C ILE A 256 -13.15 -6.44 -0.51
N ASP A 257 -12.89 -7.26 0.51
CA ASP A 257 -12.80 -6.85 1.93
C ASP A 257 -12.02 -5.53 2.16
N ASN A 258 -10.95 -5.31 1.40
CA ASN A 258 -10.07 -4.16 1.58
C ASN A 258 -10.70 -2.84 1.13
N TYR A 259 -11.54 -2.89 0.09
CA TYR A 259 -12.16 -1.71 -0.51
C TYR A 259 -13.53 -1.41 0.07
N ASN A 260 -14.26 -2.46 0.52
CA ASN A 260 -15.60 -2.32 1.08
C ASN A 260 -15.67 -1.47 2.36
N GLY A 261 -14.54 -1.37 3.09
CA GLY A 261 -14.44 -0.52 4.27
C GLY A 261 -14.19 0.95 3.97
N SER A 262 -13.76 1.27 2.74
CA SER A 262 -13.34 2.62 2.32
C SER A 262 -14.17 3.19 1.18
N ILE A 263 -14.98 2.37 0.50
CA ILE A 263 -15.86 2.78 -0.61
C ILE A 263 -17.32 2.49 -0.24
N ILE A 264 -18.15 3.52 -0.31
CA ILE A 264 -19.62 3.39 -0.29
C ILE A 264 -20.06 3.35 -1.75
N HIS A 265 -20.57 2.17 -2.19
CA HIS A 265 -20.96 1.94 -3.58
C HIS A 265 -22.00 2.96 -4.06
N GLY A 266 -21.75 3.60 -5.19
CA GLY A 266 -22.62 4.62 -5.79
C GLY A 266 -22.48 6.03 -5.20
N GLU A 267 -21.84 6.17 -4.03
CA GLU A 267 -21.66 7.46 -3.35
C GLU A 267 -20.24 7.97 -3.39
N THR A 268 -19.24 7.14 -3.02
CA THR A 268 -17.83 7.51 -2.97
C THR A 268 -16.98 6.77 -4.00
N GLY A 269 -17.55 5.77 -4.69
CA GLY A 269 -16.93 4.99 -5.75
C GLY A 269 -17.87 3.91 -6.24
N LEU A 270 -17.39 3.06 -7.16
CA LEU A 270 -18.15 1.92 -7.66
C LEU A 270 -17.42 0.62 -7.29
N LEU A 271 -18.15 -0.34 -6.70
CA LEU A 271 -17.68 -1.67 -6.37
C LEU A 271 -18.23 -2.67 -7.38
N CYS A 272 -17.38 -3.52 -7.96
CA CYS A 272 -17.69 -4.48 -9.00
C CYS A 272 -17.35 -5.89 -8.54
N ALA A 273 -18.33 -6.78 -8.51
CA ALA A 273 -18.18 -8.19 -8.15
C ALA A 273 -18.01 -9.09 -9.38
N THR A 274 -18.61 -8.73 -10.51
CA THR A 274 -18.69 -9.49 -11.78
C THR A 274 -18.14 -8.69 -12.94
N ALA A 275 -17.90 -9.34 -14.07
CA ALA A 275 -17.51 -8.68 -15.32
C ALA A 275 -18.61 -7.72 -15.83
N ASP A 276 -19.87 -8.07 -15.61
CA ASP A 276 -21.00 -7.22 -16.00
C ASP A 276 -21.05 -5.94 -15.17
N ASP A 277 -20.75 -6.01 -13.84
CA ASP A 277 -20.64 -4.82 -13.00
C ASP A 277 -19.51 -3.90 -13.50
N TRP A 278 -18.36 -4.45 -13.88
CA TRP A 278 -17.25 -3.69 -14.45
C TRP A 278 -17.66 -3.00 -15.74
N LYS A 279 -18.35 -3.72 -16.63
CA LYS A 279 -18.85 -3.17 -17.89
C LYS A 279 -19.83 -2.03 -17.62
N GLU A 280 -20.84 -2.24 -16.79
CA GLU A 280 -21.82 -1.22 -16.44
C GLU A 280 -21.17 0.01 -15.81
N ALA A 281 -20.25 -0.20 -14.84
CA ALA A 281 -19.55 0.87 -14.17
C ALA A 281 -18.73 1.74 -15.14
N ILE A 282 -18.06 1.12 -16.13
CA ILE A 282 -17.25 1.82 -17.12
C ILE A 282 -18.13 2.52 -18.16
N GLU A 283 -19.21 1.88 -18.63
CA GLU A 283 -20.07 2.43 -19.66
C GLU A 283 -20.97 3.56 -19.13
N SER A 284 -21.47 3.45 -17.91
CA SER A 284 -22.32 4.46 -17.28
C SER A 284 -21.54 5.66 -16.70
N MET A 285 -20.19 5.62 -16.71
CA MET A 285 -19.39 6.67 -16.14
C MET A 285 -19.37 7.91 -17.05
N THR A 286 -19.75 9.05 -16.48
CA THR A 286 -19.61 10.37 -17.12
C THR A 286 -18.58 11.21 -16.38
N LYS A 287 -18.17 12.32 -16.99
CA LYS A 287 -17.21 13.24 -16.35
C LYS A 287 -17.77 13.88 -15.10
N GLU A 288 -19.04 14.21 -15.10
CA GLU A 288 -19.79 14.77 -13.98
C GLU A 288 -19.89 13.75 -12.84
N LYS A 289 -20.25 12.49 -13.17
CA LYS A 289 -20.33 11.39 -12.20
C LYS A 289 -18.94 11.13 -11.57
N ALA A 290 -17.89 11.08 -12.38
CA ALA A 290 -16.53 10.91 -11.91
C ALA A 290 -16.09 12.04 -10.97
N LYS A 291 -16.36 13.29 -11.33
CA LYS A 291 -16.07 14.45 -10.48
C LYS A 291 -16.83 14.42 -9.14
N LYS A 292 -18.09 14.00 -9.15
CA LYS A 292 -18.91 13.86 -7.95
C LYS A 292 -18.36 12.76 -7.04
N LEU A 293 -18.15 11.55 -7.59
CA LEU A 293 -17.64 10.40 -6.82
C LEU A 293 -16.26 10.68 -6.23
N GLY A 294 -15.35 11.26 -7.02
CA GLY A 294 -13.99 11.58 -6.55
C GLY A 294 -13.98 12.65 -5.45
N ARG A 295 -14.88 13.64 -5.50
CA ARG A 295 -15.04 14.62 -4.42
C ARG A 295 -15.61 13.97 -3.15
N ASN A 296 -16.67 13.19 -3.29
CA ASN A 296 -17.28 12.50 -2.16
C ASN A 296 -16.28 11.54 -1.48
N LEU A 297 -15.47 10.83 -2.26
CA LEU A 297 -14.43 9.96 -1.73
C LEU A 297 -13.38 10.76 -0.95
N TYR A 298 -12.92 11.89 -1.50
CA TYR A 298 -12.02 12.80 -0.82
C TYR A 298 -12.59 13.27 0.52
N ASP A 299 -13.81 13.79 0.52
CA ASP A 299 -14.47 14.33 1.72
C ASP A 299 -14.69 13.22 2.77
N SER A 300 -15.05 12.01 2.35
CA SER A 300 -15.25 10.85 3.23
C SER A 300 -13.96 10.42 3.91
N LEU A 301 -12.86 10.22 3.15
CA LEU A 301 -11.64 9.63 3.71
C LEU A 301 -10.77 10.62 4.47
N LEU A 302 -10.79 11.91 4.12
CA LEU A 302 -9.96 12.91 4.81
C LEU A 302 -10.37 13.16 6.26
N TYR A 303 -11.66 13.05 6.55
CA TYR A 303 -12.20 13.22 7.89
C TYR A 303 -12.21 11.90 8.69
N GLU A 304 -11.92 10.77 8.04
CA GLU A 304 -11.83 9.49 8.71
C GLU A 304 -10.51 9.35 9.48
N PRO A 305 -10.54 9.12 10.81
CA PRO A 305 -9.32 8.97 11.62
C PRO A 305 -8.39 7.86 11.11
N ASN A 306 -8.96 6.83 10.46
CA ASN A 306 -8.21 5.70 9.92
C ASN A 306 -7.34 6.01 8.69
N HIS A 307 -7.51 7.18 8.05
CA HIS A 307 -6.74 7.62 6.90
C HIS A 307 -5.95 8.91 7.17
N ASN A 308 -6.24 9.59 8.27
CA ASN A 308 -5.52 10.77 8.69
C ASN A 308 -4.14 10.38 9.26
N LEU A 309 -3.07 10.95 8.71
CA LEU A 309 -1.69 10.62 9.06
C LEU A 309 -1.38 10.83 10.54
N ASP A 310 -1.81 11.95 11.11
CA ASP A 310 -1.53 12.26 12.52
C ASP A 310 -2.31 11.33 13.46
N SER A 311 -3.54 10.95 13.10
CA SER A 311 -4.35 9.99 13.86
C SER A 311 -3.73 8.59 13.85
N ILE A 312 -3.27 8.13 12.69
CA ILE A 312 -2.60 6.83 12.55
C ILE A 312 -1.24 6.84 13.27
N ASN A 313 -0.53 7.95 13.22
CA ASN A 313 0.76 8.10 13.91
C ASN A 313 0.64 8.03 15.44
N LYS A 314 -0.50 8.38 16.03
CA LYS A 314 -0.76 8.12 17.46
C LYS A 314 -0.65 6.64 17.84
N ILE A 315 -0.96 5.73 16.90
CA ILE A 315 -0.78 4.30 17.13
C ILE A 315 0.72 3.95 17.15
N ARG A 316 1.49 4.52 16.21
CA ARG A 316 2.95 4.29 16.12
C ARG A 316 3.68 4.85 17.34
N LEU A 317 3.31 6.05 17.79
CA LEU A 317 3.91 6.73 18.95
C LEU A 317 3.88 5.86 20.21
N LYS A 318 2.83 5.05 20.44
CA LYS A 318 2.75 4.16 21.60
C LYS A 318 3.92 3.18 21.74
N TYR A 319 4.67 2.97 20.66
CA TYR A 319 5.79 2.03 20.60
C TYR A 319 7.14 2.74 20.40
N LEU A 320 7.12 4.01 20.03
CA LEU A 320 8.31 4.78 19.66
C LEU A 320 8.72 5.82 20.73
N VAL A 321 7.92 5.93 21.80
CA VAL A 321 8.17 6.81 22.95
C VAL A 321 8.15 6.03 24.25
#